data_fb60dac5b90bd2ecfa59de5b811c7c00
#
_entry.id   fb60dac5b90bd2ecfa59de5b811c7c00
#
_cell.length_a   1.000
_cell.length_b   1.000
_cell.length_c   1.000
_cell.angle_alpha   90.00
_cell.angle_beta   90.00
_cell.angle_gamma   90.00
#
_symmetry.space_group_name_H-M   'P 1'
#
loop_
_entity.id
_entity.type
_entity.pdbx_description
1 polymer ?
#
loop_
_entity_poly.entity_id
_entity_poly.type
_entity_poly.pdbx_seq_one_letter_code
_entity_poly.pdbx_strand_id
1 'polypeptide(L)'
;MFIAMNNFKVAKGKEADFEQIWRERQSYLKEVHGFVQFALLKGEAEGEYISHSSWQDRAAFIAWTKSEAFAAGHRQGSLMGVLEGPPQIKTYDALIVETPEGRVAAAS
;
A
#
# COMPACT_ATOMS: atom_id res chain seq x y z
N MET A 1 -6.03 8.61 11.78
CA MET A 1 -5.28 8.12 10.59
C MET A 1 -5.60 6.65 10.36
N PHE A 2 -5.92 6.32 9.13
CA PHE A 2 -6.25 4.97 8.75
C PHE A 2 -5.10 4.38 7.93
N ILE A 3 -4.72 3.12 8.19
CA ILE A 3 -3.60 2.47 7.53
C ILE A 3 -4.06 1.17 6.88
N ALA A 4 -3.71 0.98 5.61
CA ALA A 4 -3.98 -0.25 4.90
C ALA A 4 -2.65 -0.91 4.52
N MET A 5 -2.51 -2.18 4.87
CA MET A 5 -1.34 -2.97 4.54
C MET A 5 -1.77 -4.15 3.69
N ASN A 6 -1.19 -4.26 2.50
CA ASN A 6 -1.45 -5.40 1.63
C ASN A 6 -0.20 -6.28 1.63
N ASN A 7 -0.36 -7.50 2.12
CA ASN A 7 0.76 -8.41 2.34
C ASN A 7 0.93 -9.32 1.13
N PHE A 8 2.15 -9.36 0.58
CA PHE A 8 2.49 -10.16 -0.59
C PHE A 8 3.51 -11.22 -0.23
N LYS A 9 3.32 -12.42 -0.76
CA LYS A 9 4.34 -13.46 -0.74
C LYS A 9 4.79 -13.67 -2.19
N VAL A 10 6.00 -13.22 -2.47
CA VAL A 10 6.57 -13.29 -3.82
C VAL A 10 7.23 -14.66 -4.03
N ALA A 11 6.99 -15.25 -5.18
CA ALA A 11 7.54 -16.54 -5.53
C ALA A 11 9.06 -16.50 -5.58
N LYS A 12 9.70 -17.61 -5.20
CA LYS A 12 11.16 -17.71 -5.19
C LYS A 12 11.74 -17.36 -6.55
N GLY A 13 12.73 -16.48 -6.56
CA GLY A 13 13.39 -16.02 -7.77
C GLY A 13 12.66 -14.91 -8.51
N LYS A 14 11.52 -14.44 -7.99
CA LYS A 14 10.72 -13.41 -8.64
C LYS A 14 10.77 -12.06 -7.93
N GLU A 15 11.61 -11.91 -6.91
CA GLU A 15 11.66 -10.67 -6.14
C GLU A 15 12.07 -9.48 -6.99
N ALA A 16 13.08 -9.65 -7.86
CA ALA A 16 13.53 -8.57 -8.72
C ALA A 16 12.42 -8.12 -9.68
N ASP A 17 11.66 -9.09 -10.23
CA ASP A 17 10.55 -8.79 -11.12
C ASP A 17 9.46 -8.02 -10.38
N PHE A 18 9.14 -8.45 -9.16
CA PHE A 18 8.14 -7.79 -8.31
C PHE A 18 8.54 -6.33 -8.04
N GLU A 19 9.78 -6.11 -7.63
CA GLU A 19 10.27 -4.77 -7.33
C GLU A 19 10.25 -3.88 -8.55
N GLN A 20 10.61 -4.43 -9.71
CA GLN A 20 10.62 -3.66 -10.95
C GLN A 20 9.21 -3.24 -11.38
N ILE A 21 8.23 -4.13 -11.25
CA ILE A 21 6.83 -3.81 -11.54
C ILE A 21 6.38 -2.61 -10.71
N TRP A 22 6.71 -2.60 -9.42
CA TRP A 22 6.34 -1.49 -8.54
C TRP A 22 7.07 -0.19 -8.87
N ARG A 23 8.35 -0.26 -9.21
CA ARG A 23 9.12 0.93 -9.57
C ARG A 23 8.61 1.59 -10.85
N GLU A 24 8.13 0.82 -11.79
CA GLU A 24 7.60 1.32 -13.06
C GLU A 24 6.15 1.77 -12.98
N ARG A 25 5.44 1.36 -11.94
CA ARG A 25 4.01 1.65 -11.79
C ARG A 25 3.80 3.11 -11.38
N GLN A 26 2.92 3.79 -12.10
CA GLN A 26 2.47 5.11 -11.71
C GLN A 26 1.25 4.97 -10.82
N SER A 27 1.32 5.49 -9.59
CA SER A 27 0.29 5.23 -8.58
C SER A 27 -0.92 6.15 -8.66
N TYR A 28 -0.73 7.38 -9.15
CA TYR A 28 -1.76 8.44 -9.17
C TYR A 28 -2.25 8.84 -7.78
N LEU A 29 -1.54 8.44 -6.72
CA LEU A 29 -1.98 8.66 -5.34
C LEU A 29 -1.87 10.10 -4.87
N LYS A 30 -0.89 10.85 -5.34
CA LYS A 30 -0.58 12.17 -4.80
C LYS A 30 -1.73 13.17 -4.91
N GLU A 31 -2.66 12.94 -5.82
CA GLU A 31 -3.81 13.83 -6.03
C GLU A 31 -5.10 13.31 -5.40
N VAL A 32 -5.02 12.16 -4.72
CA VAL A 32 -6.21 11.55 -4.13
C VAL A 32 -6.51 12.21 -2.78
N HIS A 33 -7.77 12.63 -2.61
CA HIS A 33 -8.20 13.28 -1.37
C HIS A 33 -7.99 12.36 -0.17
N GLY A 34 -7.38 12.90 0.87
CA GLY A 34 -7.15 12.15 2.11
C GLY A 34 -5.95 11.23 2.10
N PHE A 35 -5.24 11.13 0.98
CA PHE A 35 -4.01 10.35 0.92
C PHE A 35 -2.91 11.03 1.73
N VAL A 36 -2.18 10.24 2.51
CA VAL A 36 -1.08 10.75 3.35
C VAL A 36 0.27 10.25 2.85
N GLN A 37 0.42 8.91 2.73
CA GLN A 37 1.72 8.35 2.40
C GLN A 37 1.55 6.93 1.83
N PHE A 38 2.47 6.55 0.95
CA PHE A 38 2.59 5.18 0.46
C PHE A 38 4.03 4.72 0.58
N ALA A 39 4.21 3.46 0.95
CA ALA A 39 5.53 2.83 0.97
C ALA A 39 5.40 1.37 0.58
N LEU A 40 6.32 0.89 -0.24
CA LEU A 40 6.47 -0.53 -0.48
C LEU A 40 7.60 -1.01 0.44
N LEU A 41 7.28 -1.93 1.33
CA LEU A 41 8.20 -2.43 2.34
C LEU A 41 8.69 -3.81 1.95
N LYS A 42 9.99 -4.03 2.14
CA LYS A 42 10.59 -5.34 1.94
C LYS A 42 10.90 -5.94 3.31
N GLY A 43 10.35 -7.13 3.57
CA GLY A 43 10.58 -7.83 4.84
C GLY A 43 11.95 -8.49 4.89
N GLU A 44 12.32 -8.98 6.07
CA GLU A 44 13.57 -9.71 6.26
C GLU A 44 13.49 -11.13 5.70
N ALA A 45 12.28 -11.71 5.70
CA ALA A 45 12.10 -13.04 5.13
C ALA A 45 12.05 -12.98 3.60
N GLU A 46 12.57 -13.99 2.95
CA GLU A 46 12.57 -14.06 1.49
C GLU A 46 11.15 -14.01 0.96
N GLY A 47 10.92 -13.13 -0.03
CA GLY A 47 9.62 -12.99 -0.68
C GLY A 47 8.57 -12.22 0.09
N GLU A 48 8.90 -11.67 1.26
CA GLU A 48 7.95 -10.95 2.08
C GLU A 48 7.94 -9.46 1.75
N TYR A 49 6.79 -8.96 1.33
CA TYR A 49 6.61 -7.54 1.00
C TYR A 49 5.27 -7.04 1.51
N ILE A 50 5.21 -5.75 1.80
CA ILE A 50 3.97 -5.10 2.21
C ILE A 50 3.85 -3.78 1.46
N SER A 51 2.68 -3.52 0.85
CA SER A 51 2.36 -2.18 0.41
C SER A 51 1.61 -1.51 1.56
N HIS A 52 2.14 -0.37 2.01
CA HIS A 52 1.65 0.36 3.17
C HIS A 52 1.11 1.70 2.69
N SER A 53 -0.18 1.96 2.94
CA SER A 53 -0.75 3.26 2.61
C SER A 53 -1.41 3.87 3.84
N SER A 54 -1.23 5.17 4.00
CA SER A 54 -1.79 5.92 5.13
C SER A 54 -2.77 6.94 4.59
N TRP A 55 -3.88 7.13 5.30
CA TRP A 55 -5.02 7.95 4.89
C TRP A 55 -5.51 8.79 6.06
N GLN A 56 -6.11 9.92 5.77
CA GLN A 56 -6.67 10.77 6.82
C GLN A 56 -7.73 10.01 7.62
N ASP A 57 -8.57 9.24 6.94
CA ASP A 57 -9.60 8.43 7.56
C ASP A 57 -9.97 7.24 6.68
N ARG A 58 -10.79 6.35 7.20
CA ARG A 58 -11.25 5.17 6.50
C ARG A 58 -12.07 5.52 5.25
N ALA A 59 -12.87 6.58 5.34
CA ALA A 59 -13.71 6.99 4.21
C ALA A 59 -12.88 7.38 2.99
N ALA A 60 -11.75 8.06 3.20
CA ALA A 60 -10.84 8.43 2.11
C ALA A 60 -10.26 7.19 1.43
N PHE A 61 -9.86 6.18 2.22
CA PHE A 61 -9.36 4.92 1.67
C PHE A 61 -10.43 4.21 0.85
N ILE A 62 -11.62 4.08 1.40
CA ILE A 62 -12.72 3.40 0.70
C ILE A 62 -13.07 4.13 -0.60
N ALA A 63 -13.14 5.46 -0.57
CA ALA A 63 -13.41 6.26 -1.77
C ALA A 63 -12.35 6.03 -2.84
N TRP A 64 -11.07 5.95 -2.44
CA TRP A 64 -9.98 5.67 -3.37
C TRP A 64 -10.14 4.31 -4.05
N THR A 65 -10.50 3.26 -3.28
CA THR A 65 -10.66 1.91 -3.86
C THR A 65 -11.74 1.85 -4.94
N LYS A 66 -12.65 2.82 -4.96
CA LYS A 66 -13.73 2.92 -5.95
C LYS A 66 -13.42 3.93 -7.04
N SER A 67 -12.24 4.54 -7.03
CA SER A 67 -11.90 5.64 -7.92
C SER A 67 -11.22 5.17 -9.22
N GLU A 68 -11.21 6.06 -10.21
CA GLU A 68 -10.46 5.82 -11.45
C GLU A 68 -8.95 5.78 -11.18
N ALA A 69 -8.46 6.54 -10.21
CA ALA A 69 -7.05 6.50 -9.84
C ALA A 69 -6.64 5.10 -9.38
N PHE A 70 -7.49 4.44 -8.59
CA PHE A 70 -7.25 3.06 -8.16
C PHE A 70 -7.21 2.11 -9.37
N ALA A 71 -8.21 2.20 -10.23
CA ALA A 71 -8.29 1.36 -11.42
C ALA A 71 -7.11 1.59 -12.35
N ALA A 72 -6.75 2.86 -12.58
CA ALA A 72 -5.63 3.21 -13.45
C ALA A 72 -4.30 2.68 -12.91
N GLY A 73 -4.06 2.81 -11.60
CA GLY A 73 -2.85 2.28 -10.98
C GLY A 73 -2.76 0.77 -11.08
N HIS A 74 -3.86 0.08 -10.88
CA HIS A 74 -3.89 -1.38 -10.89
C HIS A 74 -3.90 -2.01 -12.29
N ARG A 75 -4.11 -1.20 -13.34
CA ARG A 75 -3.98 -1.67 -14.70
C ARG A 75 -2.52 -1.76 -15.17
N GLN A 76 -1.59 -1.19 -14.41
CA GLN A 76 -0.18 -1.13 -14.79
C GLN A 76 0.58 -2.30 -14.20
N GLY A 77 1.08 -3.17 -15.05
CA GLY A 77 1.85 -4.33 -14.63
C GLY A 77 0.99 -5.39 -13.96
N SER A 78 1.27 -6.63 -14.26
CA SER A 78 0.56 -7.78 -13.70
C SER A 78 1.44 -8.48 -12.69
N LEU A 79 0.87 -8.86 -11.54
CA LEU A 79 1.55 -9.68 -10.55
C LEU A 79 1.30 -11.18 -10.77
N MET A 80 0.60 -11.53 -11.86
CA MET A 80 0.36 -12.93 -12.19
C MET A 80 1.67 -13.67 -12.43
N GLY A 81 1.84 -14.82 -11.78
CA GLY A 81 3.05 -15.61 -11.89
C GLY A 81 4.22 -15.12 -11.02
N VAL A 82 4.06 -13.97 -10.36
CA VAL A 82 5.09 -13.40 -9.49
C VAL A 82 4.80 -13.71 -8.02
N LEU A 83 3.52 -13.83 -7.65
CA LEU A 83 3.12 -14.12 -6.28
C LEU A 83 2.88 -15.61 -6.08
N GLU A 84 3.16 -16.11 -4.87
CA GLU A 84 2.85 -17.49 -4.49
C GLU A 84 1.36 -17.72 -4.28
N GLY A 85 0.62 -16.66 -3.99
CA GLY A 85 -0.82 -16.74 -3.75
C GLY A 85 -1.43 -15.36 -3.73
N PRO A 86 -2.74 -15.25 -3.45
CA PRO A 86 -3.41 -13.94 -3.43
C PRO A 86 -2.87 -13.07 -2.29
N PRO A 87 -2.75 -11.76 -2.53
CA PRO A 87 -2.34 -10.85 -1.46
C PRO A 87 -3.40 -10.80 -0.36
N GLN A 88 -2.96 -10.48 0.86
CA GLN A 88 -3.86 -10.36 2.01
C GLN A 88 -3.81 -8.95 2.54
N ILE A 89 -4.97 -8.30 2.57
CA ILE A 89 -5.06 -6.94 3.09
C ILE A 89 -5.47 -6.94 4.55
N LYS A 90 -4.82 -6.07 5.33
CA LYS A 90 -5.17 -5.80 6.72
C LYS A 90 -5.25 -4.30 6.90
N THR A 91 -6.22 -3.85 7.69
CA THR A 91 -6.42 -2.42 7.91
C THR A 91 -6.39 -2.12 9.40
N TYR A 92 -5.96 -0.89 9.73
CA TYR A 92 -5.76 -0.47 11.11
C TYR A 92 -6.14 0.98 11.28
N ASP A 93 -6.64 1.33 12.47
CA ASP A 93 -6.78 2.73 12.87
C ASP A 93 -5.59 3.07 13.75
N ALA A 94 -4.86 4.13 13.40
CA ALA A 94 -3.76 4.60 14.23
C ALA A 94 -4.35 5.35 15.43
N LEU A 95 -4.07 4.86 16.62
CA LEU A 95 -4.57 5.50 17.83
C LEU A 95 -3.71 6.67 18.28
N ILE A 96 -2.41 6.58 18.00
CA ILE A 96 -1.43 7.60 18.36
C ILE A 96 -0.42 7.70 17.22
N VAL A 97 -0.12 8.92 16.80
CA VAL A 97 0.92 9.18 15.81
C VAL A 97 1.89 10.20 16.41
N GLU A 98 3.17 9.84 16.44
CA GLU A 98 4.22 10.75 16.88
C GLU A 98 5.15 11.07 15.71
N THR A 99 5.45 12.33 15.55
CA THR A 99 6.37 12.83 14.54
C THR A 99 7.35 13.80 15.23
N PRO A 100 8.38 14.27 14.52
CA PRO A 100 9.26 15.30 15.11
C PRO A 100 8.51 16.54 15.56
N GLU A 101 7.33 16.81 15.00
CA GLU A 101 6.49 17.95 15.37
C GLU A 101 5.63 17.69 16.60
N GLY A 102 5.59 16.45 17.08
CA GLY A 102 4.84 16.11 18.28
C GLY A 102 3.99 14.88 18.13
N ARG A 103 3.22 14.60 19.17
CA ARG A 103 2.35 13.44 19.28
C ARG A 103 0.89 13.86 19.10
N VAL A 104 0.17 13.14 18.26
CA VAL A 104 -1.23 13.43 17.97
C VAL A 104 -2.06 12.17 18.21
N ALA A 105 -3.19 12.33 18.93
CA ALA A 105 -4.20 11.29 19.00
C ALA A 105 -4.92 11.28 17.65
N ALA A 106 -4.80 10.19 16.92
CA ALA A 106 -5.36 10.10 15.57
C ALA A 106 -6.71 9.39 15.61
N ALA A 107 -7.73 10.06 15.07
CA ALA A 107 -9.04 9.48 14.89
C ALA A 107 -9.33 9.34 13.41
N SER A 108 -10.03 8.26 13.04
CA SER A 108 -10.43 8.06 11.64
C SER A 108 -11.94 7.98 11.49
#